data_008dcf968e66b62b2427443f565d3e44
#
_entry.id   008dcf968e66b62b2427443f565d3e44
#
_cell.length_a   1.000
_cell.length_b   1.000
_cell.length_c   1.000
_cell.angle_alpha   90.00
_cell.angle_beta   90.00
_cell.angle_gamma   90.00
#
_symmetry.space_group_name_H-M   'P 1'
#
loop_
_entity.id
_entity.type
_entity.pdbx_description
1 polymer ?
#
loop_
_entity_poly.entity_id
_entity_poly.type
_entity_poly.pdbx_seq_one_letter_code
_entity_poly.pdbx_strand_id
1 'polypeptide(L)'
;LVNGTVVEDPDLDDHTKVRVISELIEMTRRTIEGQALDIGWARDGRYDITPKDYLVMATHKTAHYSGAVPLAVGAIIGGGSVEEVEALRSYGLDTGLAFQIQDDLLNLIGSEESTKKDFRSDITEGKRTLVVVHALANAAPEARERLIQILSAKEKDPAVLAEAVDIMQAT
;
A
#
# COMPACT_ATOMS: atom_id res chain seq x y z
N LEU A 1 -16.44 16.36 1.98
CA LEU A 1 -16.56 16.76 0.57
C LEU A 1 -17.15 15.64 -0.28
N VAL A 2 -16.51 14.49 -0.47
CA VAL A 2 -17.01 13.40 -1.35
C VAL A 2 -18.38 12.89 -0.93
N ASN A 3 -18.60 12.59 0.35
CA ASN A 3 -19.90 12.12 0.84
C ASN A 3 -21.01 13.17 0.61
N GLY A 4 -20.69 14.46 0.75
CA GLY A 4 -21.64 15.54 0.46
C GLY A 4 -22.06 15.55 -1.02
N THR A 5 -21.12 15.39 -1.94
CA THR A 5 -21.42 15.30 -3.38
C THR A 5 -22.38 14.17 -3.69
N VAL A 6 -22.20 12.97 -3.09
CA VAL A 6 -23.09 11.82 -3.28
C VAL A 6 -24.48 12.09 -2.72
N VAL A 7 -24.58 12.70 -1.53
CA VAL A 7 -25.85 13.00 -0.87
C VAL A 7 -26.67 14.01 -1.69
N GLU A 8 -26.00 15.03 -2.23
CA GLU A 8 -26.63 16.15 -2.96
C GLU A 8 -26.90 15.84 -4.44
N ASP A 9 -26.43 14.71 -4.95
CA ASP A 9 -26.61 14.33 -6.36
C ASP A 9 -28.09 14.04 -6.66
N PRO A 10 -28.74 14.79 -7.56
CA PRO A 10 -30.16 14.61 -7.86
C PRO A 10 -30.47 13.39 -8.75
N ASP A 11 -29.47 12.83 -9.42
CA ASP A 11 -29.62 11.73 -10.36
C ASP A 11 -29.54 10.36 -9.68
N LEU A 12 -29.06 10.32 -8.43
CA LEU A 12 -28.96 9.10 -7.63
C LEU A 12 -30.18 8.94 -6.72
N ASP A 13 -30.78 7.74 -6.72
CA ASP A 13 -31.79 7.39 -5.72
C ASP A 13 -31.18 7.15 -4.33
N ASP A 14 -32.01 7.22 -3.29
CA ASP A 14 -31.57 7.10 -1.89
C ASP A 14 -30.91 5.75 -1.59
N HIS A 15 -31.34 4.66 -2.22
CA HIS A 15 -30.75 3.33 -2.05
C HIS A 15 -29.33 3.31 -2.59
N THR A 16 -29.12 3.82 -3.79
CA THR A 16 -27.78 3.93 -4.42
C THR A 16 -26.88 4.85 -3.59
N LYS A 17 -27.37 6.00 -3.11
CA LYS A 17 -26.60 6.90 -2.23
C LYS A 17 -26.13 6.20 -0.96
N VAL A 18 -27.01 5.46 -0.30
CA VAL A 18 -26.64 4.73 0.94
C VAL A 18 -25.57 3.67 0.66
N ARG A 19 -25.69 2.91 -0.42
CA ARG A 19 -24.69 1.92 -0.82
C ARG A 19 -23.33 2.56 -1.08
N VAL A 20 -23.28 3.62 -1.87
CA VAL A 20 -22.03 4.34 -2.20
C VAL A 20 -21.37 4.91 -0.93
N ILE A 21 -22.15 5.56 -0.05
CA ILE A 21 -21.63 6.11 1.19
C ILE A 21 -21.07 5.00 2.10
N SER A 22 -21.75 3.85 2.18
CA SER A 22 -21.27 2.71 2.95
C SER A 22 -19.92 2.21 2.47
N GLU A 23 -19.72 2.13 1.14
CA GLU A 23 -18.44 1.78 0.51
C GLU A 23 -17.34 2.79 0.89
N LEU A 24 -17.62 4.09 0.81
CA LEU A 24 -16.66 5.14 1.12
C LEU A 24 -16.27 5.16 2.60
N ILE A 25 -17.22 4.88 3.50
CA ILE A 25 -16.95 4.78 4.94
C ILE A 25 -16.04 3.57 5.22
N GLU A 26 -16.36 2.41 4.68
CA GLU A 26 -15.56 1.19 4.87
C GLU A 26 -14.15 1.34 4.27
N MET A 27 -14.05 1.94 3.09
CA MET A 27 -12.77 2.31 2.47
C MET A 27 -11.91 3.17 3.40
N THR A 28 -12.51 4.22 3.96
CA THR A 28 -11.80 5.13 4.87
C THR A 28 -11.29 4.40 6.11
N ARG A 29 -12.14 3.56 6.72
CA ARG A 29 -11.77 2.75 7.89
C ARG A 29 -10.58 1.85 7.58
N ARG A 30 -10.63 1.10 6.47
CA ARG A 30 -9.56 0.20 6.06
C ARG A 30 -8.27 0.93 5.74
N THR A 31 -8.36 2.05 5.05
CA THR A 31 -7.17 2.88 4.73
C THR A 31 -6.47 3.37 6.00
N ILE A 32 -7.24 3.81 7.00
CA ILE A 32 -6.69 4.23 8.30
C ILE A 32 -6.01 3.06 9.02
N GLU A 33 -6.62 1.88 9.03
CA GLU A 33 -6.05 0.66 9.63
C GLU A 33 -4.73 0.28 8.94
N GLY A 34 -4.70 0.25 7.60
CA GLY A 34 -3.49 -0.05 6.84
C GLY A 34 -2.37 0.97 7.06
N GLN A 35 -2.71 2.26 7.07
CA GLN A 35 -1.76 3.33 7.36
C GLN A 35 -1.21 3.24 8.80
N ALA A 36 -2.04 2.87 9.76
CA ALA A 36 -1.59 2.69 11.14
C ALA A 36 -0.60 1.53 11.29
N LEU A 37 -0.79 0.43 10.54
CA LEU A 37 0.16 -0.68 10.48
C LEU A 37 1.49 -0.24 9.88
N ASP A 38 1.47 0.42 8.72
CA ASP A 38 2.67 0.86 8.00
C ASP A 38 3.55 1.80 8.87
N ILE A 39 2.95 2.85 9.42
CA ILE A 39 3.65 3.79 10.31
C ILE A 39 4.06 3.10 11.62
N GLY A 40 3.20 2.26 12.19
CA GLY A 40 3.44 1.58 13.45
C GLY A 40 4.64 0.65 13.37
N TRP A 41 4.78 -0.14 12.32
CA TRP A 41 5.91 -1.05 12.16
C TRP A 41 7.25 -0.33 12.08
N ALA A 42 7.32 0.78 11.34
CA ALA A 42 8.53 1.59 11.26
C ALA A 42 8.86 2.24 12.60
N ARG A 43 7.88 2.89 13.25
CA ARG A 43 8.02 3.58 14.53
C ARG A 43 8.47 2.64 15.65
N ASP A 44 7.87 1.44 15.71
CA ASP A 44 8.09 0.48 16.80
C ASP A 44 9.25 -0.49 16.50
N GLY A 45 9.99 -0.26 15.40
CA GLY A 45 11.17 -1.05 15.03
C GLY A 45 10.84 -2.53 14.77
N ARG A 46 9.67 -2.84 14.22
CA ARG A 46 9.25 -4.21 13.93
C ARG A 46 10.01 -4.77 12.72
N TYR A 47 10.68 -5.91 12.93
CA TYR A 47 11.45 -6.62 11.89
C TYR A 47 11.01 -8.09 11.75
N ASP A 48 9.91 -8.44 12.38
CA ASP A 48 9.26 -9.77 12.40
C ASP A 48 8.02 -9.84 11.49
N ILE A 49 7.86 -8.84 10.61
CA ILE A 49 6.75 -8.76 9.66
C ILE A 49 6.91 -9.85 8.60
N THR A 50 5.84 -10.59 8.34
CA THR A 50 5.80 -11.61 7.30
C THR A 50 5.26 -11.05 5.98
N PRO A 51 5.50 -11.72 4.83
CA PRO A 51 4.85 -11.35 3.57
C PRO A 51 3.33 -11.27 3.66
N LYS A 52 2.72 -12.15 4.47
CA LYS A 52 1.26 -12.14 4.69
C LYS A 52 0.81 -10.87 5.43
N ASP A 53 1.57 -10.43 6.43
CA ASP A 53 1.27 -9.19 7.16
C ASP A 53 1.36 -7.98 6.23
N TYR A 54 2.42 -7.92 5.40
CA TYR A 54 2.56 -6.88 4.38
C TYR A 54 1.37 -6.86 3.41
N LEU A 55 0.94 -8.02 2.88
CA LEU A 55 -0.18 -8.09 1.96
C LEU A 55 -1.48 -7.57 2.61
N VAL A 56 -1.72 -7.88 3.88
CA VAL A 56 -2.87 -7.34 4.63
C VAL A 56 -2.76 -5.82 4.75
N MET A 57 -1.61 -5.30 5.14
CA MET A 57 -1.37 -3.86 5.27
C MET A 57 -1.56 -3.14 3.92
N ALA A 58 -0.95 -3.63 2.84
CA ALA A 58 -1.02 -3.04 1.52
C ALA A 58 -2.44 -3.09 0.92
N THR A 59 -3.17 -4.19 1.16
CA THR A 59 -4.58 -4.30 0.78
C THR A 59 -5.41 -3.23 1.48
N HIS A 60 -5.26 -3.06 2.78
CA HIS A 60 -6.00 -2.05 3.54
C HIS A 60 -5.57 -0.64 3.18
N LYS A 61 -4.27 -0.36 3.15
CA LYS A 61 -3.72 0.96 2.92
C LYS A 61 -3.98 1.48 1.52
N THR A 62 -3.88 0.61 0.49
CA THR A 62 -3.86 1.04 -0.92
C THR A 62 -4.94 0.39 -1.77
N ALA A 63 -5.06 -0.95 -1.78
CA ALA A 63 -5.91 -1.64 -2.76
C ALA A 63 -7.40 -1.26 -2.65
N HIS A 64 -7.89 -1.01 -1.44
CA HIS A 64 -9.28 -0.60 -1.25
C HIS A 64 -9.57 0.75 -1.90
N TYR A 65 -8.78 1.79 -1.64
CA TYR A 65 -9.10 3.12 -2.15
C TYR A 65 -8.69 3.33 -3.61
N SER A 66 -7.65 2.65 -4.08
CA SER A 66 -7.11 2.85 -5.45
C SER A 66 -7.76 1.95 -6.50
N GLY A 67 -8.33 0.82 -6.10
CA GLY A 67 -8.90 -0.16 -7.03
C GLY A 67 -10.29 -0.64 -6.64
N ALA A 68 -10.44 -1.32 -5.51
CA ALA A 68 -11.66 -2.03 -5.15
C ALA A 68 -12.90 -1.12 -5.06
N VAL A 69 -12.82 -0.06 -4.26
CA VAL A 69 -13.98 0.80 -4.02
C VAL A 69 -14.33 1.67 -5.21
N PRO A 70 -13.38 2.28 -5.96
CA PRO A 70 -13.73 2.99 -7.19
C PRO A 70 -14.49 2.13 -8.21
N LEU A 71 -14.07 0.88 -8.42
CA LEU A 71 -14.76 -0.04 -9.34
C LEU A 71 -16.11 -0.50 -8.80
N ALA A 72 -16.19 -0.83 -7.50
CA ALA A 72 -17.45 -1.20 -6.87
C ALA A 72 -18.47 -0.05 -6.90
N VAL A 73 -18.06 1.17 -6.59
CA VAL A 73 -18.90 2.37 -6.64
C VAL A 73 -19.37 2.64 -8.07
N GLY A 74 -18.47 2.55 -9.06
CA GLY A 74 -18.84 2.67 -10.46
C GLY A 74 -19.92 1.66 -10.88
N ALA A 75 -19.78 0.40 -10.48
CA ALA A 75 -20.76 -0.65 -10.73
C ALA A 75 -22.10 -0.38 -10.03
N ILE A 76 -22.08 0.07 -8.77
CA ILE A 76 -23.28 0.42 -7.99
C ILE A 76 -24.05 1.54 -8.69
N ILE A 77 -23.38 2.61 -9.09
CA ILE A 77 -23.99 3.75 -9.79
C ILE A 77 -24.51 3.32 -11.17
N GLY A 78 -23.80 2.43 -11.85
CA GLY A 78 -24.23 1.87 -13.15
C GLY A 78 -25.38 0.86 -13.06
N GLY A 79 -25.92 0.57 -11.86
CA GLY A 79 -27.01 -0.37 -11.67
C GLY A 79 -26.60 -1.84 -11.76
N GLY A 80 -25.32 -2.13 -11.56
CA GLY A 80 -24.78 -3.49 -11.56
C GLY A 80 -25.39 -4.39 -10.49
N SER A 81 -25.53 -5.68 -10.81
CA SER A 81 -25.95 -6.72 -9.86
C SER A 81 -24.93 -6.86 -8.71
N VAL A 82 -25.31 -7.56 -7.64
CA VAL A 82 -24.42 -7.84 -6.51
C VAL A 82 -23.19 -8.59 -6.99
N GLU A 83 -23.35 -9.56 -7.88
CA GLU A 83 -22.28 -10.38 -8.44
C GLU A 83 -21.31 -9.55 -9.30
N GLU A 84 -21.81 -8.60 -10.10
CA GLU A 84 -20.98 -7.70 -10.90
C GLU A 84 -20.19 -6.74 -10.02
N VAL A 85 -20.82 -6.16 -9.01
CA VAL A 85 -20.14 -5.29 -8.03
C VAL A 85 -19.00 -6.05 -7.32
N GLU A 86 -19.27 -7.28 -6.89
CA GLU A 86 -18.25 -8.08 -6.19
C GLU A 86 -17.12 -8.55 -7.11
N ALA A 87 -17.42 -8.91 -8.36
CA ALA A 87 -16.41 -9.25 -9.36
C ALA A 87 -15.48 -8.06 -9.64
N LEU A 88 -16.02 -6.85 -9.81
CA LEU A 88 -15.25 -5.64 -10.02
C LEU A 88 -14.46 -5.24 -8.76
N ARG A 89 -15.03 -5.43 -7.57
CA ARG A 89 -14.32 -5.24 -6.30
C ARG A 89 -13.10 -6.14 -6.19
N SER A 90 -13.28 -7.43 -6.45
CA SER A 90 -12.19 -8.42 -6.40
C SER A 90 -11.08 -8.08 -7.39
N TYR A 91 -11.43 -7.78 -8.63
CA TYR A 91 -10.48 -7.32 -9.64
C TYR A 91 -9.72 -6.06 -9.18
N GLY A 92 -10.44 -5.11 -8.57
CA GLY A 92 -9.87 -3.88 -8.04
C GLY A 92 -8.92 -4.12 -6.86
N LEU A 93 -9.19 -5.11 -6.00
CA LEU A 93 -8.26 -5.49 -4.93
C LEU A 93 -6.94 -6.01 -5.49
N ASP A 94 -7.00 -6.95 -6.44
CA ASP A 94 -5.81 -7.56 -7.03
C ASP A 94 -4.96 -6.53 -7.79
N THR A 95 -5.60 -5.68 -8.60
CA THR A 95 -4.89 -4.62 -9.35
C THR A 95 -4.34 -3.54 -8.45
N GLY A 96 -5.06 -3.13 -7.41
CA GLY A 96 -4.59 -2.15 -6.43
C GLY A 96 -3.41 -2.67 -5.61
N LEU A 97 -3.42 -3.96 -5.25
CA LEU A 97 -2.29 -4.60 -4.57
C LEU A 97 -1.06 -4.71 -5.49
N ALA A 98 -1.26 -5.12 -6.75
CA ALA A 98 -0.19 -5.17 -7.75
C ALA A 98 0.41 -3.77 -7.99
N PHE A 99 -0.42 -2.73 -8.02
CA PHE A 99 0.02 -1.35 -8.14
C PHE A 99 0.93 -0.94 -6.96
N GLN A 100 0.56 -1.27 -5.71
CA GLN A 100 1.38 -0.96 -4.55
C GLN A 100 2.73 -1.67 -4.57
N ILE A 101 2.75 -2.96 -4.93
CA ILE A 101 3.99 -3.73 -5.04
C ILE A 101 4.88 -3.14 -6.15
N GLN A 102 4.31 -2.73 -7.27
CA GLN A 102 5.03 -2.09 -8.36
C GLN A 102 5.61 -0.73 -7.93
N ASP A 103 4.87 0.06 -7.15
CA ASP A 103 5.32 1.35 -6.62
C ASP A 103 6.52 1.16 -5.67
N ASP A 104 6.43 0.22 -4.75
CA ASP A 104 7.53 -0.15 -3.83
C ASP A 104 8.79 -0.57 -4.62
N LEU A 105 8.64 -1.37 -5.68
CA LEU A 105 9.77 -1.77 -6.53
C LEU A 105 10.39 -0.58 -7.27
N LEU A 106 9.56 0.28 -7.86
CA LEU A 106 10.04 1.46 -8.58
C LEU A 106 10.77 2.45 -7.64
N ASN A 107 10.33 2.55 -6.39
CA ASN A 107 11.01 3.36 -5.39
C ASN A 107 12.45 2.87 -5.12
N LEU A 108 12.70 1.56 -5.18
CA LEU A 108 14.00 0.95 -4.91
C LEU A 108 14.95 0.97 -6.10
N ILE A 109 14.45 0.57 -7.29
CA ILE A 109 15.26 0.30 -8.49
C ILE A 109 15.02 1.28 -9.63
N GLY A 110 14.08 2.22 -9.48
CA GLY A 110 13.81 3.28 -10.45
C GLY A 110 15.04 4.19 -10.62
N SER A 111 15.05 5.00 -11.67
CA SER A 111 16.09 6.03 -11.84
C SER A 111 15.69 7.29 -11.08
N GLU A 112 16.68 8.03 -10.59
CA GLU A 112 16.49 9.32 -9.94
C GLU A 112 15.72 10.32 -10.85
N GLU A 113 15.90 10.19 -12.17
CA GLU A 113 15.19 10.98 -13.18
C GLU A 113 13.69 10.62 -13.28
N SER A 114 13.34 9.33 -13.10
CA SER A 114 11.96 8.82 -13.23
C SER A 114 11.15 8.98 -11.95
N THR A 115 11.77 8.84 -10.79
CA THR A 115 11.12 8.89 -9.47
C THR A 115 11.28 10.26 -8.78
N LYS A 116 12.15 11.14 -9.29
CA LYS A 116 12.40 12.51 -8.77
C LYS A 116 12.68 12.52 -7.27
N LYS A 117 11.73 13.04 -6.46
CA LYS A 117 11.92 13.26 -5.02
C LYS A 117 11.80 11.99 -4.18
N ASP A 118 11.24 10.91 -4.72
CA ASP A 118 10.87 9.73 -3.94
C ASP A 118 11.85 8.56 -4.09
N PHE A 119 12.97 8.76 -4.81
CA PHE A 119 13.96 7.71 -5.02
C PHE A 119 14.54 7.21 -3.69
N ARG A 120 14.31 5.93 -3.40
CA ARG A 120 14.70 5.23 -2.16
C ARG A 120 14.14 5.85 -0.86
N SER A 121 13.05 6.63 -0.96
CA SER A 121 12.41 7.23 0.22
C SER A 121 11.91 6.16 1.20
N ASP A 122 11.46 5.01 0.72
CA ASP A 122 10.98 3.92 1.56
C ASP A 122 12.06 3.36 2.48
N ILE A 123 13.32 3.25 2.00
CA ILE A 123 14.45 2.89 2.85
C ILE A 123 14.73 4.01 3.86
N THR A 124 14.68 5.27 3.40
CA THR A 124 14.92 6.43 4.26
C THR A 124 13.92 6.49 5.41
N GLU A 125 12.65 6.25 5.13
CA GLU A 125 11.56 6.22 6.11
C GLU A 125 11.53 4.92 6.94
N GLY A 126 12.33 3.93 6.56
CA GLY A 126 12.36 2.64 7.22
C GLY A 126 11.09 1.82 7.04
N LYS A 127 10.41 1.97 5.89
CA LYS A 127 9.21 1.20 5.59
C LYS A 127 9.46 -0.30 5.48
N ARG A 128 8.45 -1.08 5.81
CA ARG A 128 8.47 -2.55 5.70
C ARG A 128 7.79 -2.96 4.39
N THR A 129 8.39 -2.54 3.24
CA THR A 129 7.92 -2.96 1.92
C THR A 129 8.06 -4.47 1.74
N LEU A 130 7.39 -5.05 0.74
CA LEU A 130 7.48 -6.50 0.48
C LEU A 130 8.93 -6.94 0.23
N VAL A 131 9.73 -6.13 -0.46
CA VAL A 131 11.14 -6.40 -0.74
C VAL A 131 11.96 -6.42 0.55
N VAL A 132 11.76 -5.44 1.43
CA VAL A 132 12.40 -5.40 2.76
C VAL A 132 12.02 -6.63 3.59
N VAL A 133 10.74 -6.97 3.64
CA VAL A 133 10.23 -8.14 4.38
C VAL A 133 10.85 -9.44 3.84
N HIS A 134 10.91 -9.58 2.50
CA HIS A 134 11.55 -10.73 1.84
C HIS A 134 13.03 -10.81 2.21
N ALA A 135 13.77 -9.73 2.08
CA ALA A 135 15.20 -9.69 2.39
C ALA A 135 15.48 -10.04 3.86
N LEU A 136 14.71 -9.47 4.79
CA LEU A 136 14.86 -9.79 6.22
C LEU A 136 14.58 -11.27 6.55
N ALA A 137 13.75 -11.94 5.75
CA ALA A 137 13.44 -13.36 5.95
C ALA A 137 14.48 -14.31 5.34
N ASN A 138 15.19 -13.89 4.28
CA ASN A 138 16.03 -14.78 3.46
C ASN A 138 17.53 -14.42 3.47
N ALA A 139 17.92 -13.23 3.90
CA ALA A 139 19.31 -12.81 3.94
C ALA A 139 20.14 -13.63 4.96
N ALA A 140 21.43 -13.77 4.68
CA ALA A 140 22.39 -14.31 5.67
C ALA A 140 22.37 -13.46 6.96
N PRO A 141 22.68 -14.06 8.13
CA PRO A 141 22.54 -13.37 9.42
C PRO A 141 23.23 -12.00 9.47
N GLU A 142 24.45 -11.89 8.95
CA GLU A 142 25.24 -10.66 8.94
C GLU A 142 24.61 -9.59 8.03
N ALA A 143 24.15 -9.98 6.84
CA ALA A 143 23.46 -9.08 5.91
C ALA A 143 22.10 -8.61 6.47
N ARG A 144 21.37 -9.51 7.12
CA ARG A 144 20.12 -9.18 7.82
C ARG A 144 20.36 -8.14 8.93
N GLU A 145 21.35 -8.36 9.76
CA GLU A 145 21.68 -7.42 10.84
C GLU A 145 22.10 -6.06 10.27
N ARG A 146 22.90 -6.06 9.21
CA ARG A 146 23.30 -4.82 8.52
C ARG A 146 22.10 -4.08 7.94
N LEU A 147 21.18 -4.79 7.29
CA LEU A 147 19.95 -4.19 6.76
C LEU A 147 19.10 -3.56 7.88
N ILE A 148 18.97 -4.23 9.02
CA ILE A 148 18.26 -3.67 10.20
C ILE A 148 18.93 -2.39 10.69
N GLN A 149 20.26 -2.36 10.79
CA GLN A 149 21.01 -1.15 11.17
C GLN A 149 20.72 0.01 10.21
N ILE A 150 20.74 -0.25 8.91
CA ILE A 150 20.44 0.77 7.89
C ILE A 150 19.01 1.28 8.06
N LEU A 151 18.02 0.38 8.15
CA LEU A 151 16.61 0.76 8.28
C LEU A 151 16.34 1.57 9.56
N SER A 152 17.07 1.29 10.64
CA SER A 152 16.93 1.97 11.94
C SER A 152 17.64 3.33 12.02
N ALA A 153 18.57 3.61 11.13
CA ALA A 153 19.35 4.84 11.16
C ALA A 153 18.45 6.05 10.84
N LYS A 154 18.66 7.15 11.57
CA LYS A 154 17.91 8.40 11.34
C LYS A 154 18.35 9.14 10.08
N GLU A 155 19.67 9.09 9.83
CA GLU A 155 20.28 9.72 8.65
C GLU A 155 20.93 8.63 7.80
N LYS A 156 20.70 8.70 6.48
CA LYS A 156 21.20 7.72 5.52
C LYS A 156 21.74 8.47 4.31
N ASP A 157 23.04 8.31 4.08
CA ASP A 157 23.65 8.85 2.86
C ASP A 157 23.36 7.95 1.63
N PRO A 158 23.58 8.45 0.41
CA PRO A 158 23.31 7.69 -0.81
C PRO A 158 24.05 6.35 -0.91
N ALA A 159 25.27 6.25 -0.34
CA ALA A 159 26.03 5.01 -0.38
C ALA A 159 25.40 3.95 0.53
N VAL A 160 24.91 4.35 1.71
CA VAL A 160 24.19 3.46 2.64
C VAL A 160 22.86 3.00 2.05
N LEU A 161 22.16 3.87 1.33
CA LEU A 161 20.94 3.49 0.61
C LEU A 161 21.23 2.49 -0.52
N ALA A 162 22.34 2.67 -1.25
CA ALA A 162 22.77 1.72 -2.27
C ALA A 162 23.12 0.35 -1.65
N GLU A 163 23.87 0.33 -0.54
CA GLU A 163 24.20 -0.89 0.19
C GLU A 163 22.92 -1.67 0.59
N ALA A 164 21.89 -0.98 1.08
CA ALA A 164 20.62 -1.63 1.41
C ALA A 164 19.98 -2.30 0.18
N VAL A 165 20.00 -1.64 -0.98
CA VAL A 165 19.50 -2.22 -2.24
C VAL A 165 20.31 -3.44 -2.65
N ASP A 166 21.65 -3.38 -2.55
CA ASP A 166 22.53 -4.51 -2.88
C ASP A 166 22.23 -5.73 -1.99
N ILE A 167 22.01 -5.51 -0.69
CA ILE A 167 21.61 -6.58 0.24
C ILE A 167 20.26 -7.19 -0.19
N MET A 168 19.28 -6.36 -0.54
CA MET A 168 17.96 -6.84 -0.97
C MET A 168 18.01 -7.58 -2.31
N GLN A 169 18.87 -7.18 -3.24
CA GLN A 169 19.03 -7.86 -4.53
C GLN A 169 19.75 -9.20 -4.43
N ALA A 170 20.54 -9.42 -3.37
CA ALA A 170 21.26 -10.66 -3.15
C ALA A 170 20.41 -11.76 -2.50
N THR A 171 19.14 -11.48 -2.17
CA THR A 171 18.20 -12.41 -1.51
C THR A 171 17.08 -12.85 -2.45
#